data_5e387a2d6632b6a2388e1360109883ff
#
_entry.id   5e387a2d6632b6a2388e1360109883ff
#
_cell.length_a   1.000
_cell.length_b   1.000
_cell.length_c   1.000
_cell.angle_alpha   90.00
_cell.angle_beta   90.00
_cell.angle_gamma   90.00
#
_symmetry.space_group_name_H-M   'P 1'
#
loop_
_entity.id
_entity.type
_entity.pdbx_description
1 polymer ?
#
loop_
_entity_poly.entity_id
_entity_poly.type
_entity_poly.pdbx_seq_one_letter_code
_entity_poly.pdbx_strand_id
1 'polypeptide(L)'
;MFNLVPLNTTPLNKLKTEIEQKTTFTLNRCELNIFETHKKAENVKLRFGGFTITSMLRGKKIVHANADQGFNYVPGETFMLPSTTEMVIDFPEANYTNPSQCTALVIDNSYLQKQLEYINDLFPRDPEFQNNWDINQNHLFLQNDERIAGLSNRLIKLFSGNDPMKDILVDLKLKELVLSIMRLQNFKFLNEGAIEKSYLNERFKAVVEYIKRNITADINAMDLSKMAYMSKSVFYRSFTNEFGIPPNKMILIEKIKYAKKLLNEPKYSIREVCFETGFSDPNYFSRLFKKIEGITPSEYKLKFCTNGLEI
;
A
#
# COMPACT_ATOMS: atom_id res chain seq x y z
N MET A 1 2.51 -13.74 -10.60
CA MET A 1 1.36 -12.81 -10.73
C MET A 1 0.20 -13.40 -9.95
N PHE A 2 -0.17 -12.79 -8.81
CA PHE A 2 -1.25 -13.32 -7.98
C PHE A 2 -2.58 -12.85 -8.57
N ASN A 3 -3.33 -13.76 -9.15
CA ASN A 3 -4.58 -13.44 -9.80
C ASN A 3 -5.72 -13.46 -8.78
N LEU A 4 -6.47 -12.36 -8.71
CA LEU A 4 -7.81 -12.36 -8.14
C LEU A 4 -8.71 -13.24 -9.02
N VAL A 5 -9.54 -14.08 -8.39
CA VAL A 5 -10.36 -15.04 -9.10
C VAL A 5 -11.62 -14.33 -9.64
N PRO A 6 -11.85 -14.30 -10.96
CA PRO A 6 -13.07 -13.77 -11.53
C PRO A 6 -14.33 -14.50 -11.02
N LEU A 7 -15.42 -13.79 -10.88
CA LEU A 7 -16.69 -14.33 -10.40
C LEU A 7 -17.69 -14.44 -11.54
N ASN A 8 -18.42 -15.54 -11.61
CA ASN A 8 -19.56 -15.68 -12.52
C ASN A 8 -20.82 -15.20 -11.80
N THR A 9 -21.09 -13.90 -11.84
CA THR A 9 -22.15 -13.29 -11.05
C THR A 9 -23.41 -12.98 -11.83
N THR A 10 -23.34 -12.92 -13.16
CA THR A 10 -24.46 -12.38 -13.94
C THR A 10 -25.00 -13.36 -14.96
N PRO A 11 -26.32 -13.69 -14.90
CA PRO A 11 -26.99 -14.42 -15.96
C PRO A 11 -27.04 -13.60 -17.27
N LEU A 12 -26.71 -14.23 -18.39
CA LEU A 12 -26.62 -13.62 -19.73
C LEU A 12 -27.85 -12.80 -20.18
N ASN A 13 -29.02 -13.09 -19.64
CA ASN A 13 -30.28 -12.43 -19.98
C ASN A 13 -30.42 -11.01 -19.43
N LYS A 14 -29.69 -10.68 -18.34
CA LYS A 14 -29.69 -9.33 -17.73
C LYS A 14 -28.72 -8.36 -18.39
N LEU A 15 -27.78 -8.85 -19.20
CA LEU A 15 -26.67 -8.09 -19.79
C LEU A 15 -27.10 -7.18 -20.98
N LYS A 16 -28.33 -7.25 -21.43
CA LYS A 16 -28.73 -6.57 -22.68
C LYS A 16 -29.06 -5.09 -22.54
N THR A 17 -29.31 -4.60 -21.33
CA THR A 17 -29.89 -3.26 -21.12
C THR A 17 -29.00 -2.29 -20.36
N GLU A 18 -28.03 -2.76 -19.56
CA GLU A 18 -27.18 -1.92 -18.70
C GLU A 18 -25.73 -1.93 -19.15
N ILE A 19 -25.02 -0.78 -19.00
CA ILE A 19 -23.59 -0.65 -19.31
C ILE A 19 -22.78 -1.40 -18.26
N GLU A 20 -23.13 -1.22 -16.98
CA GLU A 20 -22.47 -1.83 -15.84
C GLU A 20 -23.49 -2.50 -14.93
N GLN A 21 -23.22 -3.73 -14.55
CA GLN A 21 -24.02 -4.45 -13.57
C GLN A 21 -23.33 -4.43 -12.22
N LYS A 22 -24.11 -4.14 -11.18
CA LYS A 22 -23.65 -4.09 -9.81
C LYS A 22 -24.33 -5.19 -9.00
N THR A 23 -23.53 -6.08 -8.39
CA THR A 23 -24.00 -7.01 -7.35
C THR A 23 -23.47 -6.54 -6.01
N THR A 24 -24.38 -6.34 -5.04
CA THR A 24 -24.05 -5.79 -3.73
C THR A 24 -24.31 -6.80 -2.63
N PHE A 25 -23.35 -6.94 -1.73
CA PHE A 25 -23.46 -7.70 -0.48
C PHE A 25 -23.22 -6.74 0.69
N THR A 26 -24.24 -6.53 1.52
CA THR A 26 -24.16 -5.58 2.65
C THR A 26 -24.08 -6.32 3.97
N LEU A 27 -23.14 -5.92 4.80
CA LEU A 27 -22.99 -6.30 6.22
C LEU A 27 -22.96 -5.03 7.09
N ASN A 28 -23.07 -5.20 8.41
CA ASN A 28 -23.23 -4.07 9.34
C ASN A 28 -22.16 -2.96 9.25
N ARG A 29 -20.96 -3.26 8.73
CA ARG A 29 -19.79 -2.36 8.77
C ARG A 29 -19.11 -2.15 7.44
N CYS A 30 -19.56 -2.84 6.42
CA CYS A 30 -18.98 -2.79 5.09
C CYS A 30 -19.94 -3.30 4.03
N GLU A 31 -19.68 -2.91 2.80
CA GLU A 31 -20.41 -3.33 1.62
C GLU A 31 -19.41 -3.80 0.57
N LEU A 32 -19.58 -5.01 0.05
CA LEU A 32 -18.83 -5.48 -1.10
C LEU A 32 -19.69 -5.31 -2.36
N ASN A 33 -19.20 -4.53 -3.28
CA ASN A 33 -19.78 -4.35 -4.61
C ASN A 33 -18.94 -5.08 -5.66
N ILE A 34 -19.58 -5.82 -6.52
CA ILE A 34 -18.98 -6.44 -7.69
C ILE A 34 -19.56 -5.74 -8.91
N PHE A 35 -18.69 -5.10 -9.67
CA PHE A 35 -19.06 -4.41 -10.90
C PHE A 35 -18.61 -5.23 -12.10
N GLU A 36 -19.51 -5.39 -13.07
CA GLU A 36 -19.26 -6.10 -14.31
C GLU A 36 -19.77 -5.29 -15.50
N THR A 37 -18.87 -4.94 -16.42
CA THR A 37 -19.14 -4.08 -17.57
C THR A 37 -18.87 -4.85 -18.85
N HIS A 38 -19.89 -4.92 -19.73
CA HIS A 38 -19.90 -5.71 -20.97
C HIS A 38 -19.91 -4.86 -22.24
N LYS A 39 -19.84 -3.55 -22.11
CA LYS A 39 -19.84 -2.61 -23.24
C LYS A 39 -18.75 -1.57 -23.05
N LYS A 40 -18.19 -1.11 -24.16
CA LYS A 40 -17.33 0.07 -24.14
C LYS A 40 -18.13 1.27 -23.63
N ALA A 41 -17.54 2.02 -22.70
CA ALA A 41 -18.12 3.23 -22.18
C ALA A 41 -16.98 4.19 -21.77
N GLU A 42 -17.27 5.46 -21.80
CA GLU A 42 -16.33 6.52 -21.41
C GLU A 42 -17.01 7.48 -20.42
N ASN A 43 -16.22 8.12 -19.59
CA ASN A 43 -16.66 9.14 -18.63
C ASN A 43 -17.73 8.63 -17.62
N VAL A 44 -17.67 7.37 -17.22
CA VAL A 44 -18.57 6.80 -16.21
C VAL A 44 -18.14 7.30 -14.83
N LYS A 45 -19.01 8.11 -14.22
CA LYS A 45 -18.77 8.68 -12.89
C LYS A 45 -19.15 7.70 -11.80
N LEU A 46 -18.26 7.53 -10.81
CA LEU A 46 -18.48 6.66 -9.66
C LEU A 46 -18.02 7.34 -8.38
N ARG A 47 -18.81 7.20 -7.30
CA ARG A 47 -18.51 7.75 -5.99
C ARG A 47 -18.99 6.80 -4.91
N PHE A 48 -18.17 6.62 -3.86
CA PHE A 48 -18.49 5.78 -2.71
C PHE A 48 -18.67 6.60 -1.43
N GLY A 49 -19.57 6.15 -0.55
CA GLY A 49 -19.89 6.83 0.71
C GLY A 49 -18.90 6.59 1.85
N GLY A 50 -18.01 5.59 1.74
CA GLY A 50 -17.04 5.19 2.75
C GLY A 50 -15.63 5.00 2.17
N PHE A 51 -14.66 4.71 3.04
CA PHE A 51 -13.33 4.33 2.61
C PHE A 51 -13.41 3.06 1.75
N THR A 52 -12.92 3.13 0.53
CA THR A 52 -13.14 2.08 -0.46
C THR A 52 -11.84 1.47 -0.94
N ILE A 53 -11.80 0.15 -0.97
CA ILE A 53 -10.71 -0.65 -1.52
C ILE A 53 -11.23 -1.34 -2.77
N THR A 54 -10.69 -0.98 -3.93
CA THR A 54 -11.07 -1.61 -5.20
C THR A 54 -10.01 -2.58 -5.65
N SER A 55 -10.43 -3.68 -6.27
CA SER A 55 -9.52 -4.68 -6.82
C SER A 55 -10.01 -5.12 -8.20
N MET A 56 -9.11 -5.06 -9.20
CA MET A 56 -9.42 -5.46 -10.55
C MET A 56 -9.33 -6.97 -10.71
N LEU A 57 -10.41 -7.61 -11.18
CA LEU A 57 -10.49 -9.06 -11.35
C LEU A 57 -10.24 -9.49 -12.80
N ARG A 58 -10.82 -8.75 -13.76
CA ARG A 58 -10.76 -9.08 -15.18
C ARG A 58 -10.87 -7.83 -16.05
N GLY A 59 -10.28 -7.89 -17.26
CA GLY A 59 -10.36 -6.81 -18.25
C GLY A 59 -9.44 -5.64 -17.91
N LYS A 60 -9.79 -4.46 -18.44
CA LYS A 60 -9.01 -3.22 -18.27
C LYS A 60 -9.97 -2.05 -18.09
N LYS A 61 -9.60 -1.13 -17.21
CA LYS A 61 -10.23 0.19 -17.04
C LYS A 61 -9.17 1.27 -17.15
N ILE A 62 -9.57 2.47 -17.51
CA ILE A 62 -8.76 3.68 -17.30
C ILE A 62 -9.47 4.48 -16.22
N VAL A 63 -8.78 4.78 -15.15
CA VAL A 63 -9.35 5.49 -13.99
C VAL A 63 -8.74 6.87 -13.92
N HIS A 64 -9.59 7.88 -13.89
CA HIS A 64 -9.26 9.28 -13.71
C HIS A 64 -9.69 9.69 -12.30
N ALA A 65 -8.74 9.91 -11.42
CA ALA A 65 -8.96 10.41 -10.07
C ALA A 65 -8.31 11.79 -9.93
N ASN A 66 -9.03 12.76 -9.37
CA ASN A 66 -8.53 14.10 -9.06
C ASN A 66 -7.93 14.90 -10.25
N ALA A 67 -8.59 14.87 -11.40
CA ALA A 67 -8.20 15.64 -12.61
C ALA A 67 -6.83 15.31 -13.22
N ASP A 68 -6.20 14.20 -12.81
CA ASP A 68 -4.92 13.73 -13.35
C ASP A 68 -5.10 12.93 -14.65
N GLN A 69 -4.00 12.79 -15.40
CA GLN A 69 -3.95 11.86 -16.54
C GLN A 69 -4.34 10.46 -16.05
N GLY A 70 -5.40 9.89 -16.67
CA GLY A 70 -5.93 8.59 -16.29
C GLY A 70 -4.85 7.50 -16.28
N PHE A 71 -4.94 6.56 -15.34
CA PHE A 71 -4.05 5.41 -15.26
C PHE A 71 -4.76 4.12 -15.68
N ASN A 72 -4.00 3.21 -16.29
CA ASN A 72 -4.49 1.88 -16.62
C ASN A 72 -4.69 1.07 -15.34
N TYR A 73 -5.87 0.47 -15.19
CA TYR A 73 -6.24 -0.38 -14.07
C TYR A 73 -6.51 -1.79 -14.59
N VAL A 74 -5.66 -2.73 -14.22
CA VAL A 74 -5.62 -4.10 -14.76
C VAL A 74 -5.67 -5.15 -13.65
N PRO A 75 -5.97 -6.43 -13.97
CA PRO A 75 -6.06 -7.49 -12.98
C PRO A 75 -4.82 -7.62 -12.10
N GLY A 76 -5.05 -7.80 -10.80
CA GLY A 76 -4.01 -7.86 -9.79
C GLY A 76 -3.64 -6.50 -9.19
N GLU A 77 -4.17 -5.41 -9.69
CA GLU A 77 -4.03 -4.09 -9.09
C GLU A 77 -5.15 -3.82 -8.10
N THR A 78 -4.80 -3.14 -7.04
CA THR A 78 -5.73 -2.69 -5.99
C THR A 78 -5.45 -1.23 -5.71
N PHE A 79 -6.46 -0.41 -5.59
CA PHE A 79 -6.30 0.95 -5.12
C PHE A 79 -7.36 1.32 -4.08
N MET A 80 -7.06 2.35 -3.32
CA MET A 80 -7.91 2.84 -2.23
C MET A 80 -8.42 4.22 -2.57
N LEU A 81 -9.63 4.50 -2.13
CA LEU A 81 -10.30 5.76 -2.30
C LEU A 81 -10.76 6.29 -0.94
N PRO A 82 -10.46 7.54 -0.60
CA PRO A 82 -11.13 8.22 0.50
C PRO A 82 -12.64 8.26 0.27
N SER A 83 -13.40 8.38 1.36
CA SER A 83 -14.83 8.60 1.26
C SER A 83 -15.11 9.87 0.43
N THR A 84 -16.17 9.80 -0.37
CA THR A 84 -16.62 10.93 -1.20
C THR A 84 -15.76 11.32 -2.41
N THR A 85 -14.65 10.64 -2.65
CA THR A 85 -13.85 10.87 -3.87
C THR A 85 -14.65 10.46 -5.11
N GLU A 86 -14.82 11.38 -6.04
CA GLU A 86 -15.37 11.10 -7.36
C GLU A 86 -14.25 10.60 -8.26
N MET A 87 -14.51 9.52 -8.99
CA MET A 87 -13.65 9.06 -10.07
C MET A 87 -14.43 8.94 -11.36
N VAL A 88 -13.74 9.16 -12.46
CA VAL A 88 -14.27 8.93 -13.82
C VAL A 88 -13.57 7.72 -14.40
N ILE A 89 -14.33 6.82 -15.00
CA ILE A 89 -13.81 5.53 -15.47
C ILE A 89 -14.17 5.35 -16.93
N ASP A 90 -13.18 4.92 -17.73
CA ASP A 90 -13.36 4.48 -19.10
C ASP A 90 -13.18 2.97 -19.21
N PHE A 91 -13.97 2.34 -20.07
CA PHE A 91 -13.96 0.90 -20.36
C PHE A 91 -13.60 0.68 -21.84
N PRO A 92 -12.34 0.82 -22.24
CA PRO A 92 -11.95 0.85 -23.66
C PRO A 92 -12.08 -0.49 -24.37
N GLU A 93 -12.01 -1.61 -23.63
CA GLU A 93 -11.92 -2.96 -24.17
C GLU A 93 -13.09 -3.85 -23.77
N ALA A 94 -14.01 -3.37 -22.93
CA ALA A 94 -15.11 -4.17 -22.40
C ALA A 94 -16.06 -4.63 -23.53
N ASN A 95 -16.36 -5.92 -23.53
CA ASN A 95 -17.32 -6.54 -24.42
C ASN A 95 -17.88 -7.82 -23.80
N TYR A 96 -18.86 -8.47 -24.45
CA TYR A 96 -19.50 -9.66 -23.90
C TYR A 96 -18.60 -10.87 -23.73
N THR A 97 -17.57 -11.01 -24.55
CA THR A 97 -16.60 -12.13 -24.45
C THR A 97 -15.46 -11.83 -23.50
N ASN A 98 -15.16 -10.55 -23.31
CA ASN A 98 -14.12 -10.08 -22.39
C ASN A 98 -14.64 -8.90 -21.54
N PRO A 99 -15.52 -9.17 -20.54
CA PRO A 99 -16.03 -8.12 -19.66
C PRO A 99 -14.94 -7.56 -18.75
N SER A 100 -15.13 -6.32 -18.35
CA SER A 100 -14.36 -5.72 -17.28
C SER A 100 -15.02 -6.01 -15.94
N GLN A 101 -14.32 -6.60 -14.98
CA GLN A 101 -14.86 -6.95 -13.68
C GLN A 101 -13.94 -6.45 -12.56
N CYS A 102 -14.51 -5.77 -11.57
CA CYS A 102 -13.80 -5.35 -10.37
C CYS A 102 -14.68 -5.48 -9.13
N THR A 103 -14.03 -5.47 -7.96
CA THR A 103 -14.71 -5.35 -6.67
C THR A 103 -14.43 -3.98 -6.07
N ALA A 104 -15.38 -3.49 -5.27
CA ALA A 104 -15.21 -2.34 -4.41
C ALA A 104 -15.74 -2.69 -3.01
N LEU A 105 -14.83 -2.86 -2.08
CA LEU A 105 -15.12 -3.06 -0.66
C LEU A 105 -15.19 -1.68 -0.02
N VAL A 106 -16.38 -1.26 0.33
CA VAL A 106 -16.66 -0.01 1.03
C VAL A 106 -16.71 -0.28 2.52
N ILE A 107 -15.85 0.37 3.28
CA ILE A 107 -15.75 0.23 4.73
C ILE A 107 -16.33 1.49 5.37
N ASP A 108 -17.16 1.31 6.39
CA ASP A 108 -17.69 2.42 7.18
C ASP A 108 -16.55 3.20 7.84
N ASN A 109 -16.59 4.53 7.73
CA ASN A 109 -15.53 5.39 8.25
C ASN A 109 -15.43 5.32 9.77
N SER A 110 -16.57 5.20 10.47
CA SER A 110 -16.59 5.08 11.94
C SER A 110 -15.97 3.76 12.41
N TYR A 111 -16.19 2.69 11.64
CA TYR A 111 -15.56 1.41 11.90
C TYR A 111 -14.04 1.48 11.67
N LEU A 112 -13.62 2.05 10.55
CA LEU A 112 -12.19 2.23 10.24
C LEU A 112 -11.48 3.03 11.34
N GLN A 113 -12.06 4.14 11.74
CA GLN A 113 -11.53 4.99 12.81
C GLN A 113 -11.37 4.22 14.12
N LYS A 114 -12.38 3.47 14.55
CA LYS A 114 -12.30 2.62 15.75
C LYS A 114 -11.20 1.56 15.68
N GLN A 115 -10.94 0.98 14.47
CA GLN A 115 -9.85 0.03 14.32
C GLN A 115 -8.48 0.71 14.43
N LEU A 116 -8.34 1.92 13.89
CA LEU A 116 -7.10 2.70 14.00
C LEU A 116 -6.83 3.12 15.46
N GLU A 117 -7.85 3.59 16.17
CA GLU A 117 -7.76 3.89 17.60
C GLU A 117 -7.33 2.66 18.42
N TYR A 118 -7.99 1.52 18.23
CA TYR A 118 -7.64 0.26 18.89
C TYR A 118 -6.19 -0.17 18.62
N ILE A 119 -5.71 0.00 17.38
CA ILE A 119 -4.32 -0.31 17.04
C ILE A 119 -3.35 0.64 17.73
N ASN A 120 -3.67 1.92 17.79
CA ASN A 120 -2.85 2.92 18.46
C ASN A 120 -2.77 2.71 19.97
N ASP A 121 -3.85 2.26 20.58
CA ASP A 121 -3.90 1.94 22.02
C ASP A 121 -3.06 0.70 22.37
N LEU A 122 -3.17 -0.36 21.57
CA LEU A 122 -2.42 -1.60 21.81
C LEU A 122 -0.95 -1.53 21.39
N PHE A 123 -0.65 -0.77 20.34
CA PHE A 123 0.67 -0.66 19.75
C PHE A 123 1.01 0.80 19.48
N PRO A 124 1.13 1.63 20.54
CA PRO A 124 1.47 3.03 20.36
C PRO A 124 2.77 3.13 19.57
N ARG A 125 2.82 4.08 18.67
CA ARG A 125 4.07 4.39 17.98
C ARG A 125 5.09 4.88 19.00
N ASP A 126 6.35 4.55 18.73
CA ASP A 126 7.48 5.11 19.46
C ASP A 126 7.35 6.64 19.53
N PRO A 127 7.51 7.29 20.70
CA PRO A 127 7.39 8.74 20.86
C PRO A 127 8.27 9.57 19.91
N GLU A 128 9.34 8.97 19.35
CA GLU A 128 10.11 9.57 18.27
C GLU A 128 9.29 9.77 16.98
N PHE A 129 8.18 9.05 16.83
CA PHE A 129 7.24 9.18 15.71
C PHE A 129 6.04 9.98 16.15
N GLN A 130 6.05 11.27 15.94
CA GLN A 130 5.04 12.23 16.39
C GLN A 130 3.59 11.97 15.93
N ASN A 131 3.34 10.96 15.10
CA ASN A 131 2.02 10.65 14.56
C ASN A 131 1.56 9.24 14.93
N ASN A 132 0.31 9.10 15.28
CA ASN A 132 -0.38 7.84 15.44
C ASN A 132 -0.34 6.99 14.15
N TRP A 133 -0.62 5.70 14.29
CA TRP A 133 -0.89 4.84 13.14
C TRP A 133 -2.14 5.37 12.43
N ASP A 134 -2.01 5.58 11.12
CA ASP A 134 -3.12 6.03 10.28
C ASP A 134 -3.00 5.40 8.89
N ILE A 135 -4.11 5.37 8.16
CA ILE A 135 -4.13 5.04 6.74
C ILE A 135 -4.02 6.34 5.96
N ASN A 136 -2.90 6.51 5.27
CA ASN A 136 -2.72 7.67 4.40
C ASN A 136 -3.69 7.58 3.21
N GLN A 137 -4.73 8.41 3.27
CA GLN A 137 -5.78 8.45 2.27
C GLN A 137 -5.36 9.12 0.95
N ASN A 138 -4.21 9.81 0.93
CA ASN A 138 -3.70 10.46 -0.28
C ASN A 138 -2.94 9.49 -1.21
N HIS A 139 -2.59 8.30 -0.74
CA HIS A 139 -1.91 7.28 -1.54
C HIS A 139 -2.90 6.23 -2.03
N LEU A 140 -3.36 6.42 -3.24
CA LEU A 140 -4.48 5.69 -3.83
C LEU A 140 -4.09 4.33 -4.42
N PHE A 141 -2.82 4.07 -4.72
CA PHE A 141 -2.45 2.90 -5.52
C PHE A 141 -1.62 1.87 -4.75
N LEU A 142 -2.11 0.63 -4.71
CA LEU A 142 -1.42 -0.55 -4.21
C LEU A 142 -1.15 -1.49 -5.38
N GLN A 143 0.12 -1.64 -5.78
CA GLN A 143 0.49 -2.71 -6.70
C GLN A 143 0.27 -4.08 -6.06
N ASN A 144 0.07 -5.08 -6.92
CA ASN A 144 -0.19 -6.47 -6.63
C ASN A 144 0.63 -7.00 -5.43
N ASP A 145 0.00 -7.10 -4.26
CA ASP A 145 0.56 -7.71 -3.05
C ASP A 145 -0.21 -9.00 -2.76
N GLU A 146 0.52 -10.11 -2.61
CA GLU A 146 -0.05 -11.44 -2.40
C GLU A 146 -0.99 -11.50 -1.20
N ARG A 147 -0.65 -10.80 -0.13
CA ARG A 147 -1.45 -10.79 1.10
C ARG A 147 -2.77 -10.07 0.88
N ILE A 148 -2.75 -8.90 0.24
CA ILE A 148 -3.96 -8.14 -0.07
C ILE A 148 -4.84 -8.91 -1.05
N ALA A 149 -4.27 -9.48 -2.11
CA ALA A 149 -5.02 -10.30 -3.06
C ALA A 149 -5.64 -11.54 -2.37
N GLY A 150 -4.88 -12.21 -1.51
CA GLY A 150 -5.37 -13.35 -0.73
C GLY A 150 -6.48 -12.98 0.25
N LEU A 151 -6.38 -11.83 0.93
CA LEU A 151 -7.44 -11.32 1.81
C LEU A 151 -8.69 -10.92 1.03
N SER A 152 -8.53 -10.21 -0.10
CA SER A 152 -9.64 -9.85 -0.98
C SER A 152 -10.39 -11.09 -1.48
N ASN A 153 -9.68 -12.12 -1.94
CA ASN A 153 -10.29 -13.37 -2.38
C ASN A 153 -11.06 -14.09 -1.24
N ARG A 154 -10.52 -14.09 -0.02
CA ARG A 154 -11.21 -14.66 1.15
C ARG A 154 -12.45 -13.86 1.52
N LEU A 155 -12.38 -12.53 1.50
CA LEU A 155 -13.53 -11.67 1.74
C LEU A 155 -14.62 -11.91 0.70
N ILE A 156 -14.29 -11.93 -0.60
CA ILE A 156 -15.24 -12.22 -1.68
C ILE A 156 -15.98 -13.54 -1.44
N LYS A 157 -15.25 -14.61 -1.08
CA LYS A 157 -15.84 -15.93 -0.77
C LYS A 157 -16.76 -15.87 0.45
N LEU A 158 -16.40 -15.16 1.51
CA LEU A 158 -17.23 -15.00 2.69
C LEU A 158 -18.52 -14.22 2.37
N PHE A 159 -18.41 -13.14 1.61
CA PHE A 159 -19.58 -12.34 1.22
C PHE A 159 -20.57 -13.12 0.36
N SER A 160 -20.08 -13.90 -0.60
CA SER A 160 -20.89 -14.70 -1.50
C SER A 160 -21.39 -16.02 -0.89
N GLY A 161 -20.84 -16.45 0.24
CA GLY A 161 -21.20 -17.69 0.94
C GLY A 161 -22.39 -17.52 1.91
N ASN A 162 -22.88 -18.66 2.40
CA ASN A 162 -23.98 -18.76 3.37
C ASN A 162 -23.49 -19.19 4.77
N ASP A 163 -22.27 -18.82 5.14
CA ASP A 163 -21.73 -19.18 6.46
C ASP A 163 -22.52 -18.44 7.56
N PRO A 164 -23.07 -19.13 8.57
CA PRO A 164 -23.80 -18.50 9.67
C PRO A 164 -22.94 -17.57 10.52
N MET A 165 -21.63 -17.73 10.53
CA MET A 165 -20.67 -16.87 11.24
C MET A 165 -20.03 -15.80 10.32
N LYS A 166 -20.60 -15.57 9.14
CA LYS A 166 -20.09 -14.67 8.10
C LYS A 166 -19.70 -13.30 8.66
N ASP A 167 -20.54 -12.67 9.48
CA ASP A 167 -20.29 -11.34 10.02
C ASP A 167 -19.04 -11.27 10.89
N ILE A 168 -18.82 -12.31 11.72
CA ILE A 168 -17.63 -12.40 12.57
C ILE A 168 -16.39 -12.66 11.71
N LEU A 169 -16.47 -13.57 10.76
CA LEU A 169 -15.35 -13.91 9.88
C LEU A 169 -14.94 -12.72 9.00
N VAL A 170 -15.91 -11.96 8.50
CA VAL A 170 -15.64 -10.74 7.73
C VAL A 170 -15.01 -9.68 8.62
N ASP A 171 -15.48 -9.45 9.85
CA ASP A 171 -14.89 -8.50 10.79
C ASP A 171 -13.41 -8.82 11.07
N LEU A 172 -13.09 -10.08 11.31
CA LEU A 172 -11.70 -10.53 11.50
C LEU A 172 -10.84 -10.28 10.26
N LYS A 173 -11.37 -10.52 9.06
CA LYS A 173 -10.64 -10.28 7.80
C LYS A 173 -10.51 -8.80 7.48
N LEU A 174 -11.46 -7.96 7.85
CA LEU A 174 -11.33 -6.51 7.73
C LEU A 174 -10.22 -5.97 8.64
N LYS A 175 -10.12 -6.45 9.88
CA LYS A 175 -9.03 -6.07 10.80
C LYS A 175 -7.66 -6.48 10.24
N GLU A 176 -7.55 -7.69 9.72
CA GLU A 176 -6.35 -8.18 9.05
C GLU A 176 -5.99 -7.33 7.81
N LEU A 177 -7.00 -6.91 7.04
CA LEU A 177 -6.83 -6.06 5.86
C LEU A 177 -6.35 -4.65 6.24
N VAL A 178 -6.96 -4.02 7.23
CA VAL A 178 -6.56 -2.69 7.75
C VAL A 178 -5.09 -2.73 8.21
N LEU A 179 -4.72 -3.72 9.02
CA LEU A 179 -3.34 -3.92 9.47
C LEU A 179 -2.37 -4.14 8.29
N SER A 180 -2.78 -4.92 7.29
CA SER A 180 -1.96 -5.19 6.12
C SER A 180 -1.74 -3.94 5.26
N ILE A 181 -2.78 -3.13 5.08
CA ILE A 181 -2.71 -1.84 4.37
C ILE A 181 -1.77 -0.88 5.12
N MET A 182 -1.96 -0.72 6.43
CA MET A 182 -1.09 0.12 7.25
C MET A 182 0.38 -0.30 7.14
N ARG A 183 0.66 -1.62 7.22
CA ARG A 183 2.01 -2.15 7.02
C ARG A 183 2.53 -1.83 5.61
N LEU A 184 1.74 -2.07 4.57
CA LEU A 184 2.15 -1.80 3.20
C LEU A 184 2.38 -0.32 2.93
N GLN A 185 1.54 0.56 3.43
CA GLN A 185 1.77 2.00 3.32
C GLN A 185 3.05 2.41 4.04
N ASN A 186 3.28 1.93 5.26
CA ASN A 186 4.52 2.17 5.97
C ASN A 186 5.73 1.51 5.27
N PHE A 187 5.57 0.37 4.58
CA PHE A 187 6.64 -0.29 3.82
C PHE A 187 6.78 0.23 2.38
N LYS A 188 5.73 0.71 1.73
CA LYS A 188 5.80 1.29 0.37
C LYS A 188 6.45 2.66 0.36
N PHE A 189 6.35 3.43 1.44
CA PHE A 189 7.23 4.56 1.67
C PHE A 189 8.72 4.17 1.67
N LEU A 190 8.99 2.88 1.81
CA LEU A 190 10.30 2.26 1.91
C LEU A 190 10.78 1.66 0.59
N ASN A 191 9.90 1.42 -0.38
CA ASN A 191 10.24 0.80 -1.67
C ASN A 191 10.10 1.80 -2.84
N GLU A 192 11.07 1.76 -3.72
CA GLU A 192 11.42 2.74 -4.77
C GLU A 192 10.27 3.23 -5.67
N GLY A 193 9.23 2.45 -5.86
CA GLY A 193 8.15 2.80 -6.79
C GLY A 193 7.08 3.77 -6.24
N ALA A 194 6.93 3.94 -4.92
CA ALA A 194 5.95 4.86 -4.36
C ALA A 194 6.51 6.29 -4.24
N ILE A 195 7.82 6.39 -4.10
CA ILE A 195 8.53 7.67 -4.04
C ILE A 195 8.47 8.37 -5.41
N GLU A 196 8.54 7.65 -6.52
CA GLU A 196 8.51 8.24 -7.87
C GLU A 196 7.15 8.84 -8.29
N LYS A 197 6.04 8.35 -7.74
CA LYS A 197 4.69 8.87 -8.06
C LYS A 197 4.16 9.93 -7.10
N SER A 198 4.80 10.11 -5.94
CA SER A 198 4.39 11.04 -4.88
C SER A 198 4.96 12.48 -5.05
N TYR A 199 5.72 12.72 -6.08
CA TYR A 199 6.38 14.01 -6.28
C TYR A 199 5.45 15.12 -6.78
N LEU A 200 4.51 15.51 -5.97
CA LEU A 200 3.84 16.80 -6.12
C LEU A 200 4.75 17.98 -5.73
N ASN A 201 5.89 17.70 -5.10
CA ASN A 201 6.82 18.72 -4.68
C ASN A 201 8.27 18.37 -5.07
N GLU A 202 8.79 18.99 -6.13
CA GLU A 202 10.18 18.80 -6.59
C GLU A 202 11.24 19.01 -5.50
N ARG A 203 10.94 19.81 -4.47
CA ARG A 203 11.83 20.06 -3.33
C ARG A 203 12.06 18.78 -2.51
N PHE A 204 11.01 17.99 -2.28
CA PHE A 204 11.14 16.73 -1.57
C PHE A 204 11.80 15.65 -2.43
N LYS A 205 11.63 15.72 -3.74
CA LYS A 205 12.35 14.84 -4.68
C LYS A 205 13.87 15.00 -4.49
N ALA A 206 14.34 16.23 -4.55
CA ALA A 206 15.77 16.52 -4.35
C ALA A 206 16.27 16.02 -2.98
N VAL A 207 15.47 16.18 -1.92
CA VAL A 207 15.82 15.68 -0.57
C VAL A 207 15.92 14.15 -0.54
N VAL A 208 14.97 13.45 -1.12
CA VAL A 208 14.98 11.96 -1.14
C VAL A 208 16.13 11.43 -1.98
N GLU A 209 16.40 12.03 -3.14
CA GLU A 209 17.57 11.66 -3.96
C GLU A 209 18.88 11.93 -3.23
N TYR A 210 18.98 13.04 -2.50
CA TYR A 210 20.14 13.34 -1.68
C TYR A 210 20.36 12.29 -0.59
N ILE A 211 19.29 11.88 0.14
CA ILE A 211 19.36 10.82 1.14
C ILE A 211 19.90 9.53 0.52
N LYS A 212 19.34 9.11 -0.64
CA LYS A 212 19.75 7.88 -1.32
C LYS A 212 21.20 7.90 -1.78
N ARG A 213 21.68 9.04 -2.30
CA ARG A 213 23.06 9.18 -2.80
C ARG A 213 24.10 9.29 -1.71
N ASN A 214 23.71 9.80 -0.54
CA ASN A 214 24.63 10.05 0.58
C ASN A 214 24.38 9.15 1.78
N ILE A 215 23.86 7.94 1.55
CA ILE A 215 23.34 7.07 2.61
C ILE A 215 24.40 6.64 3.64
N THR A 216 25.66 6.62 3.25
CA THR A 216 26.81 6.30 4.14
C THR A 216 27.26 7.49 4.97
N ALA A 217 26.86 8.71 4.59
CA ALA A 217 27.24 9.93 5.29
C ALA A 217 26.35 10.18 6.53
N ASP A 218 26.81 11.09 7.38
CA ASP A 218 26.01 11.62 8.48
C ASP A 218 25.05 12.70 7.94
N ILE A 219 23.82 12.27 7.64
CA ILE A 219 22.78 13.14 7.12
C ILE A 219 21.98 13.69 8.29
N ASN A 220 22.00 15.01 8.44
CA ASN A 220 21.20 15.67 9.47
C ASN A 220 19.97 16.37 8.87
N ALA A 221 18.90 16.45 9.66
CA ALA A 221 17.63 17.01 9.23
C ALA A 221 17.66 18.53 9.00
N MET A 222 18.68 19.22 9.53
CA MET A 222 18.84 20.65 9.29
C MET A 222 19.28 20.91 7.85
N ASP A 223 20.19 20.10 7.33
CA ASP A 223 20.65 20.23 5.95
C ASP A 223 19.56 19.85 4.96
N LEU A 224 18.78 18.80 5.27
CA LEU A 224 17.60 18.44 4.47
C LEU A 224 16.54 19.54 4.46
N SER A 225 16.33 20.23 5.59
CA SER A 225 15.38 21.34 5.67
C SER A 225 15.81 22.54 4.83
N LYS A 226 17.13 22.84 4.82
CA LYS A 226 17.71 23.89 3.95
C LYS A 226 17.54 23.55 2.48
N MET A 227 17.80 22.29 2.09
CA MET A 227 17.58 21.82 0.71
C MET A 227 16.12 21.99 0.26
N ALA A 228 15.18 21.74 1.18
CA ALA A 228 13.77 21.95 0.91
C ALA A 228 13.32 23.43 0.96
N TYR A 229 14.21 24.36 1.28
CA TYR A 229 13.91 25.77 1.53
C TYR A 229 12.83 25.99 2.60
N MET A 230 12.92 25.22 3.69
CA MET A 230 11.95 25.24 4.80
C MET A 230 12.66 25.40 6.14
N SER A 231 11.95 25.93 7.15
CA SER A 231 12.43 25.83 8.53
C SER A 231 12.37 24.35 8.98
N LYS A 232 13.19 23.97 9.96
CA LYS A 232 13.26 22.58 10.44
C LYS A 232 11.89 22.03 10.85
N SER A 233 11.10 22.80 11.60
CA SER A 233 9.77 22.37 12.07
C SER A 233 8.75 22.22 10.92
N VAL A 234 8.75 23.14 9.97
CA VAL A 234 7.91 23.09 8.77
C VAL A 234 8.32 21.89 7.92
N PHE A 235 9.62 21.70 7.70
CA PHE A 235 10.15 20.56 6.94
C PHE A 235 9.72 19.24 7.54
N TYR A 236 9.94 19.02 8.85
CA TYR A 236 9.53 17.78 9.52
C TYR A 236 8.05 17.49 9.36
N ARG A 237 7.19 18.49 9.62
CA ARG A 237 5.75 18.34 9.48
C ARG A 237 5.32 18.05 8.04
N SER A 238 5.81 18.84 7.08
CA SER A 238 5.43 18.69 5.67
C SER A 238 5.99 17.40 5.07
N PHE A 239 7.23 17.05 5.39
CA PHE A 239 7.84 15.79 4.97
C PHE A 239 7.10 14.58 5.55
N THR A 240 6.73 14.64 6.85
CA THR A 240 5.98 13.55 7.49
C THR A 240 4.56 13.44 6.91
N ASN A 241 3.91 14.56 6.61
CA ASN A 241 2.59 14.55 5.95
C ASN A 241 2.68 13.98 4.54
N GLU A 242 3.73 14.32 3.78
CA GLU A 242 3.94 13.83 2.41
C GLU A 242 4.29 12.33 2.38
N PHE A 243 5.25 11.91 3.21
CA PHE A 243 5.80 10.56 3.18
C PHE A 243 5.28 9.63 4.29
N GLY A 244 4.43 10.12 5.21
CA GLY A 244 3.89 9.35 6.34
C GLY A 244 4.93 8.96 7.41
N ILE A 245 6.21 9.32 7.20
CA ILE A 245 7.31 9.04 8.13
C ILE A 245 8.23 10.27 8.24
N PRO A 246 8.81 10.52 9.42
CA PRO A 246 9.76 11.62 9.58
C PRO A 246 11.07 11.36 8.81
N PRO A 247 11.79 12.43 8.41
CA PRO A 247 13.01 12.35 7.61
C PRO A 247 14.07 11.40 8.20
N ASN A 248 14.29 11.46 9.52
CA ASN A 248 15.27 10.60 10.19
C ASN A 248 14.92 9.12 10.03
N LYS A 249 13.65 8.77 10.07
CA LYS A 249 13.22 7.38 9.87
C LYS A 249 13.46 6.94 8.43
N MET A 250 13.20 7.79 7.46
CA MET A 250 13.51 7.49 6.05
C MET A 250 15.01 7.20 5.87
N ILE A 251 15.89 8.02 6.46
CA ILE A 251 17.35 7.78 6.43
C ILE A 251 17.68 6.40 6.98
N LEU A 252 17.18 6.05 8.17
CA LEU A 252 17.45 4.75 8.81
C LEU A 252 16.99 3.58 7.94
N ILE A 253 15.87 3.70 7.32
CA ILE A 253 15.31 2.67 6.44
C ILE A 253 16.15 2.51 5.17
N GLU A 254 16.55 3.60 4.53
CA GLU A 254 17.43 3.53 3.36
C GLU A 254 18.80 2.92 3.74
N LYS A 255 19.34 3.24 4.94
CA LYS A 255 20.54 2.57 5.48
C LYS A 255 20.35 1.06 5.64
N ILE A 256 19.19 0.60 6.15
CA ILE A 256 18.90 -0.83 6.27
C ILE A 256 18.74 -1.50 4.90
N LYS A 257 18.13 -0.82 3.92
CA LYS A 257 18.07 -1.34 2.54
C LYS A 257 19.47 -1.50 1.94
N TYR A 258 20.33 -0.53 2.14
CA TYR A 258 21.71 -0.62 1.68
C TYR A 258 22.45 -1.75 2.41
N ALA A 259 22.24 -1.89 3.72
CA ALA A 259 22.78 -3.01 4.50
C ALA A 259 22.38 -4.38 3.93
N LYS A 260 21.12 -4.54 3.50
CA LYS A 260 20.64 -5.77 2.87
C LYS A 260 21.41 -6.10 1.58
N LYS A 261 21.69 -5.08 0.76
CA LYS A 261 22.50 -5.27 -0.46
C LYS A 261 23.92 -5.78 -0.11
N LEU A 262 24.56 -5.18 0.88
CA LEU A 262 25.88 -5.61 1.32
C LEU A 262 25.88 -6.99 1.99
N LEU A 263 24.86 -7.31 2.78
CA LEU A 263 24.73 -8.62 3.43
C LEU A 263 24.57 -9.78 2.42
N ASN A 264 24.07 -9.51 1.22
CA ASN A 264 23.98 -10.50 0.14
C ASN A 264 25.35 -10.81 -0.48
N GLU A 265 26.37 -10.00 -0.23
CA GLU A 265 27.72 -10.24 -0.71
C GLU A 265 28.51 -11.04 0.36
N PRO A 266 29.05 -12.23 0.04
CA PRO A 266 29.75 -13.09 1.00
C PRO A 266 30.96 -12.43 1.67
N LYS A 267 31.60 -11.47 0.98
CA LYS A 267 32.82 -10.79 1.45
C LYS A 267 32.64 -9.89 2.67
N TYR A 268 31.42 -9.39 2.92
CA TYR A 268 31.18 -8.48 4.05
C TYR A 268 30.74 -9.23 5.30
N SER A 269 31.41 -8.99 6.42
CA SER A 269 30.93 -9.36 7.75
C SER A 269 29.80 -8.43 8.21
N ILE A 270 28.98 -8.85 9.15
CA ILE A 270 27.91 -8.02 9.73
C ILE A 270 28.45 -6.72 10.32
N ARG A 271 29.65 -6.80 10.94
CA ARG A 271 30.31 -5.65 11.54
C ARG A 271 30.76 -4.65 10.47
N GLU A 272 31.32 -5.12 9.37
CA GLU A 272 31.68 -4.28 8.23
C GLU A 272 30.45 -3.63 7.62
N VAL A 273 29.38 -4.39 7.41
CA VAL A 273 28.11 -3.82 6.90
C VAL A 273 27.58 -2.72 7.82
N CYS A 274 27.64 -2.89 9.13
CA CYS A 274 27.25 -1.85 10.08
C CYS A 274 28.00 -0.53 9.82
N PHE A 275 29.34 -0.58 9.73
CA PHE A 275 30.14 0.62 9.51
C PHE A 275 29.99 1.19 8.10
N GLU A 276 29.97 0.34 7.07
CA GLU A 276 29.76 0.74 5.67
C GLU A 276 28.41 1.42 5.44
N THR A 277 27.42 1.11 6.24
CA THR A 277 26.11 1.76 6.19
C THR A 277 25.99 2.99 7.09
N GLY A 278 27.12 3.42 7.69
CA GLY A 278 27.21 4.62 8.50
C GLY A 278 26.54 4.50 9.88
N PHE A 279 26.48 3.29 10.45
CA PHE A 279 26.16 3.10 11.87
C PHE A 279 27.44 3.01 12.69
N SER A 280 27.44 3.64 13.85
CA SER A 280 28.57 3.62 14.78
C SER A 280 28.51 2.48 15.80
N ASP A 281 27.32 1.94 16.08
CA ASP A 281 27.07 0.89 17.07
C ASP A 281 26.45 -0.36 16.44
N PRO A 282 27.19 -1.50 16.40
CA PRO A 282 26.69 -2.77 15.89
C PRO A 282 25.47 -3.32 16.65
N ASN A 283 25.33 -3.02 17.93
CA ASN A 283 24.19 -3.47 18.73
C ASN A 283 22.92 -2.69 18.35
N TYR A 284 23.07 -1.37 18.18
CA TYR A 284 21.97 -0.53 17.68
C TYR A 284 21.57 -0.95 16.26
N PHE A 285 22.54 -1.14 15.37
CA PHE A 285 22.30 -1.63 14.01
C PHE A 285 21.50 -2.95 14.01
N SER A 286 21.95 -3.94 14.78
CA SER A 286 21.30 -5.26 14.82
C SER A 286 19.88 -5.19 15.36
N ARG A 287 19.62 -4.41 16.39
CA ARG A 287 18.27 -4.17 16.94
C ARG A 287 17.36 -3.46 15.92
N LEU A 288 17.88 -2.42 15.26
CA LEU A 288 17.14 -1.67 14.26
C LEU A 288 16.83 -2.54 13.03
N PHE A 289 17.82 -3.29 12.54
CA PHE A 289 17.65 -4.22 11.44
C PHE A 289 16.55 -5.24 11.75
N LYS A 290 16.59 -5.88 12.92
CA LYS A 290 15.55 -6.82 13.38
C LYS A 290 14.18 -6.14 13.50
N LYS A 291 14.13 -4.89 13.99
CA LYS A 291 12.89 -4.11 14.11
C LYS A 291 12.25 -3.84 12.74
N ILE A 292 13.07 -3.61 11.70
CA ILE A 292 12.59 -3.28 10.35
C ILE A 292 12.31 -4.53 9.52
N GLU A 293 13.21 -5.53 9.55
CA GLU A 293 13.14 -6.72 8.68
C GLU A 293 12.49 -7.93 9.36
N GLY A 294 12.25 -7.87 10.68
CA GLY A 294 11.67 -8.97 11.47
C GLY A 294 12.68 -10.05 11.88
N ILE A 295 13.86 -10.08 11.27
CA ILE A 295 14.94 -11.04 11.55
C ILE A 295 16.26 -10.30 11.78
N THR A 296 17.22 -10.93 12.46
CA THR A 296 18.54 -10.34 12.70
C THR A 296 19.38 -10.29 11.41
N PRO A 297 20.41 -9.42 11.34
CA PRO A 297 21.34 -9.41 10.20
C PRO A 297 22.02 -10.77 9.95
N SER A 298 22.28 -11.53 11.01
CA SER A 298 22.89 -12.86 10.91
C SER A 298 21.92 -13.88 10.28
N GLU A 299 20.69 -13.90 10.74
CA GLU A 299 19.63 -14.74 10.16
C GLU A 299 19.34 -14.35 8.71
N TYR A 300 19.35 -13.05 8.41
CA TYR A 300 19.18 -12.54 7.05
C TYR A 300 20.30 -13.05 6.15
N LYS A 301 21.56 -12.88 6.56
CA LYS A 301 22.72 -13.32 5.79
C LYS A 301 22.70 -14.84 5.54
N LEU A 302 22.43 -15.65 6.56
CA LEU A 302 22.28 -17.09 6.42
C LEU A 302 21.19 -17.47 5.42
N LYS A 303 20.02 -16.85 5.52
CA LYS A 303 18.86 -17.17 4.66
C LYS A 303 19.07 -16.83 3.19
N PHE A 304 19.80 -15.78 2.88
CA PHE A 304 19.94 -15.28 1.50
C PHE A 304 21.31 -15.52 0.86
N CYS A 305 22.38 -15.77 1.65
CA CYS A 305 23.69 -16.18 1.11
C CYS A 305 23.80 -17.69 0.85
N THR A 306 23.03 -18.55 1.55
CA THR A 306 23.05 -19.99 1.33
C THR A 306 22.23 -20.45 0.12
N ASN A 307 21.25 -19.65 -0.33
CA ASN A 307 20.46 -19.98 -1.54
C ASN A 307 21.21 -19.71 -2.87
N GLY A 308 22.47 -19.28 -2.84
CA GLY A 308 23.30 -19.06 -4.01
C GLY A 308 24.31 -20.20 -4.30
N LEU A 309 24.28 -21.29 -3.57
CA LEU A 309 25.25 -22.39 -3.70
C LEU A 309 24.62 -23.73 -4.13
N GLU A 310 23.35 -23.73 -4.57
CA GLU A 310 22.76 -24.90 -5.24
C GLU A 310 22.53 -24.55 -6.72
N ILE A 311 23.57 -24.70 -7.54
CA ILE A 311 23.54 -25.11 -8.96
C ILE A 311 24.79 -25.94 -9.23
#